data_6e86efaa1ee45f30678902861468f69a
#
_entry.id   6e86efaa1ee45f30678902861468f69a
#
_cell.length_a   1.000
_cell.length_b   1.000
_cell.length_c   1.000
_cell.angle_alpha   90.00
_cell.angle_beta   90.00
_cell.angle_gamma   90.00
#
_symmetry.space_group_name_H-M   'P 1'
#
loop_
_entity.id
_entity.type
_entity.pdbx_description
1 polymer ?
#
loop_
_entity_poly.entity_id
_entity_poly.type
_entity_poly.pdbx_seq_one_letter_code
_entity_poly.pdbx_strand_id
1 'polypeptide(L)'
;MDYLFAPDRWEWLFMGNSFRFLIDGLLVNIELALIAMALSLAVGLLLALARTAKKPVIKGPAGIWIDVWRNLPLIFILLYLSLSIPGSWKESYQDSVPSWFPEAFQNGRILAAIVGLTLYNSAVIAEIMRDGIQSLERGQGEAAAALGLPYWKSMRLIILPQGLRRMVPATVSQLITLNKDTTLISILSIQEVMRHGRILGSCLPFTCGVEVPLLQVFLVVGAMFALLNYGLSRLSKRLEIKQRETTGIEVEKVTGLEDQVRLETDTK
;
A
#
# COMPACT_ATOMS: atom_id res chain seq x y z
N MET A 1 -27.62 22.51 -2.62
CA MET A 1 -27.36 21.35 -1.76
C MET A 1 -28.38 20.24 -1.98
N ASP A 2 -29.56 20.55 -2.39
CA ASP A 2 -30.67 19.60 -2.61
C ASP A 2 -30.39 18.53 -3.67
N TYR A 3 -29.51 18.85 -4.64
CA TYR A 3 -29.09 17.91 -5.69
C TYR A 3 -28.34 16.66 -5.17
N LEU A 4 -27.54 16.80 -4.12
CA LEU A 4 -26.73 15.70 -3.55
C LEU A 4 -27.57 14.76 -2.68
N PHE A 5 -28.58 15.27 -2.01
CA PHE A 5 -29.34 14.55 -0.99
C PHE A 5 -30.74 14.13 -1.46
N ALA A 6 -31.10 14.39 -2.73
CA ALA A 6 -32.38 13.97 -3.30
C ALA A 6 -32.46 12.42 -3.28
N PRO A 7 -33.47 11.81 -2.64
CA PRO A 7 -33.56 10.35 -2.45
C PRO A 7 -33.54 9.56 -3.75
N ASP A 8 -34.17 10.08 -4.80
CA ASP A 8 -34.24 9.50 -6.14
C ASP A 8 -32.84 9.27 -6.77
N ARG A 9 -31.86 10.08 -6.38
CA ARG A 9 -30.48 9.97 -6.87
C ARG A 9 -29.63 8.88 -6.17
N TRP A 10 -30.19 8.23 -5.16
CA TRP A 10 -29.55 7.14 -4.43
C TRP A 10 -30.22 5.79 -4.66
N GLU A 11 -31.33 5.76 -5.39
CA GLU A 11 -32.07 4.52 -5.70
C GLU A 11 -31.21 3.47 -6.39
N TRP A 12 -30.31 3.90 -7.29
CA TRP A 12 -29.39 3.01 -8.00
C TRP A 12 -28.54 2.14 -7.06
N LEU A 13 -28.24 2.63 -5.87
CA LEU A 13 -27.40 1.90 -4.89
C LEU A 13 -28.10 0.64 -4.37
N PHE A 14 -29.43 0.71 -4.26
CA PHE A 14 -30.27 -0.36 -3.74
C PHE A 14 -30.93 -1.20 -4.87
N MET A 15 -30.83 -0.75 -6.11
CA MET A 15 -31.39 -1.45 -7.26
C MET A 15 -30.38 -2.43 -7.86
N GLY A 16 -30.89 -3.62 -8.23
CA GLY A 16 -30.09 -4.66 -8.86
C GLY A 16 -28.89 -5.10 -8.01
N ASN A 17 -27.74 -5.24 -8.66
CA ASN A 17 -26.48 -5.66 -8.05
C ASN A 17 -25.44 -4.54 -7.97
N SER A 18 -25.85 -3.27 -8.06
CA SER A 18 -24.91 -2.13 -8.16
C SER A 18 -23.92 -2.05 -7.00
N PHE A 19 -24.41 -2.19 -5.75
CA PHE A 19 -23.55 -2.17 -4.57
C PHE A 19 -22.59 -3.37 -4.54
N ARG A 20 -23.09 -4.56 -4.86
CA ARG A 20 -22.25 -5.77 -4.96
C ARG A 20 -21.17 -5.61 -6.04
N PHE A 21 -21.53 -5.05 -7.19
CA PHE A 21 -20.58 -4.78 -8.27
C PHE A 21 -19.45 -3.86 -7.84
N LEU A 22 -19.72 -2.83 -7.01
CA LEU A 22 -18.67 -1.99 -6.41
C LEU A 22 -17.83 -2.75 -5.39
N ILE A 23 -18.45 -3.62 -4.56
CA ILE A 23 -17.71 -4.46 -3.61
C ILE A 23 -16.77 -5.41 -4.35
N ASP A 24 -17.23 -6.07 -5.40
CA ASP A 24 -16.39 -6.98 -6.20
C ASP A 24 -15.18 -6.24 -6.77
N GLY A 25 -15.38 -5.02 -7.27
CA GLY A 25 -14.26 -4.16 -7.70
C GLY A 25 -13.31 -3.78 -6.56
N LEU A 26 -13.81 -3.46 -5.37
CA LEU A 26 -12.98 -3.16 -4.19
C LEU A 26 -12.17 -4.37 -3.73
N LEU A 27 -12.73 -5.57 -3.81
CA LEU A 27 -12.01 -6.81 -3.50
C LEU A 27 -10.80 -6.99 -4.43
N VAL A 28 -10.94 -6.70 -5.72
CA VAL A 28 -9.80 -6.72 -6.67
C VAL A 28 -8.69 -5.75 -6.22
N ASN A 29 -9.03 -4.54 -5.76
CA ASN A 29 -8.04 -3.60 -5.23
C ASN A 29 -7.32 -4.17 -4.00
N ILE A 30 -8.06 -4.77 -3.07
CA ILE A 30 -7.49 -5.37 -1.85
C ILE A 30 -6.56 -6.53 -2.20
N GLU A 31 -7.01 -7.45 -3.04
CA GLU A 31 -6.23 -8.62 -3.46
C GLU A 31 -4.94 -8.19 -4.16
N LEU A 32 -5.04 -7.23 -5.09
CA LEU A 32 -3.87 -6.70 -5.78
C LEU A 32 -2.91 -5.99 -4.82
N ALA A 33 -3.43 -5.22 -3.86
CA ALA A 33 -2.61 -4.57 -2.84
C ALA A 33 -1.87 -5.61 -1.98
N LEU A 34 -2.52 -6.70 -1.58
CA LEU A 34 -1.90 -7.76 -0.79
C LEU A 34 -0.82 -8.52 -1.58
N ILE A 35 -1.08 -8.86 -2.84
CA ILE A 35 -0.11 -9.52 -3.72
C ILE A 35 1.11 -8.61 -3.94
N ALA A 36 0.88 -7.36 -4.34
CA ALA A 36 1.95 -6.40 -4.56
C ALA A 36 2.74 -6.11 -3.28
N MET A 37 2.09 -6.05 -2.10
CA MET A 37 2.76 -5.88 -0.81
C MET A 37 3.63 -7.09 -0.48
N ALA A 38 3.14 -8.31 -0.65
CA ALA A 38 3.91 -9.52 -0.37
C ALA A 38 5.19 -9.60 -1.24
N LEU A 39 5.06 -9.30 -2.53
CA LEU A 39 6.20 -9.22 -3.45
C LEU A 39 7.14 -8.07 -3.09
N SER A 40 6.59 -6.90 -2.73
CA SER A 40 7.38 -5.73 -2.32
C SER A 40 8.15 -5.97 -1.03
N LEU A 41 7.60 -6.71 -0.08
CA LEU A 41 8.30 -7.10 1.14
C LEU A 41 9.51 -8.00 0.83
N ALA A 42 9.34 -8.98 -0.05
CA ALA A 42 10.42 -9.89 -0.45
C ALA A 42 11.55 -9.15 -1.19
N VAL A 43 11.20 -8.38 -2.23
CA VAL A 43 12.18 -7.62 -3.03
C VAL A 43 12.77 -6.47 -2.20
N GLY A 44 11.96 -5.76 -1.42
CA GLY A 44 12.39 -4.67 -0.55
C GLY A 44 13.37 -5.12 0.53
N LEU A 45 13.20 -6.32 1.09
CA LEU A 45 14.15 -6.89 2.03
C LEU A 45 15.53 -7.12 1.37
N LEU A 46 15.55 -7.68 0.16
CA LEU A 46 16.81 -7.89 -0.57
C LEU A 46 17.49 -6.55 -0.88
N LEU A 47 16.73 -5.55 -1.32
CA LEU A 47 17.23 -4.21 -1.59
C LEU A 47 17.74 -3.51 -0.31
N ALA A 48 17.03 -3.63 0.81
CA ALA A 48 17.45 -3.07 2.10
C ALA A 48 18.76 -3.68 2.59
N LEU A 49 18.90 -5.01 2.50
CA LEU A 49 20.14 -5.70 2.85
C LEU A 49 21.29 -5.30 1.92
N ALA A 50 21.05 -5.16 0.62
CA ALA A 50 22.02 -4.68 -0.33
C ALA A 50 22.42 -3.22 -0.04
N ARG A 51 21.47 -2.35 0.30
CA ARG A 51 21.71 -0.93 0.66
C ARG A 51 22.49 -0.77 1.95
N THR A 52 22.35 -1.70 2.90
CA THR A 52 23.09 -1.69 4.18
C THR A 52 24.41 -2.44 4.12
N ALA A 53 24.75 -3.07 3.00
CA ALA A 53 25.99 -3.82 2.83
C ALA A 53 27.24 -2.92 3.02
N LYS A 54 28.31 -3.48 3.59
CA LYS A 54 29.60 -2.78 3.76
C LYS A 54 30.33 -2.53 2.43
N LYS A 55 30.10 -3.39 1.42
CA LYS A 55 30.78 -3.30 0.12
C LYS A 55 30.11 -2.23 -0.76
N PRO A 56 30.83 -1.18 -1.21
CA PRO A 56 30.26 -0.11 -2.01
C PRO A 56 29.72 -0.59 -3.37
N VAL A 57 30.31 -1.66 -3.93
CA VAL A 57 29.87 -2.30 -5.19
C VAL A 57 28.44 -2.87 -5.10
N ILE A 58 27.98 -3.24 -3.91
CA ILE A 58 26.60 -3.71 -3.69
C ILE A 58 25.70 -2.56 -3.27
N LYS A 59 26.18 -1.72 -2.35
CA LYS A 59 25.45 -0.61 -1.78
C LYS A 59 25.07 0.47 -2.83
N GLY A 60 26.00 0.79 -3.73
CA GLY A 60 25.81 1.84 -4.75
C GLY A 60 24.67 1.52 -5.70
N PRO A 61 24.73 0.40 -6.45
CA PRO A 61 23.66 0.00 -7.37
C PRO A 61 22.28 -0.14 -6.69
N ALA A 62 22.24 -0.74 -5.48
CA ALA A 62 21.01 -0.84 -4.72
C ALA A 62 20.42 0.54 -4.38
N GLY A 63 21.29 1.50 -4.04
CA GLY A 63 20.88 2.85 -3.78
C GLY A 63 20.29 3.54 -5.01
N ILE A 64 20.99 3.48 -6.12
CA ILE A 64 20.53 4.06 -7.39
C ILE A 64 19.18 3.45 -7.79
N TRP A 65 19.02 2.12 -7.66
CA TRP A 65 17.76 1.44 -7.94
C TRP A 65 16.61 1.98 -7.09
N ILE A 66 16.80 2.04 -5.77
CA ILE A 66 15.80 2.53 -4.82
C ILE A 66 15.43 3.99 -5.15
N ASP A 67 16.44 4.85 -5.36
CA ASP A 67 16.22 6.27 -5.61
C ASP A 67 15.50 6.50 -6.94
N VAL A 68 15.82 5.77 -8.00
CA VAL A 68 15.15 5.86 -9.31
C VAL A 68 13.67 5.51 -9.18
N TRP A 69 13.35 4.32 -8.65
CA TRP A 69 11.95 3.87 -8.62
C TRP A 69 11.07 4.68 -7.67
N ARG A 70 11.60 5.23 -6.59
CA ARG A 70 10.86 6.11 -5.67
C ARG A 70 10.57 7.49 -6.23
N ASN A 71 11.40 7.98 -7.12
CA ASN A 71 11.27 9.32 -7.69
C ASN A 71 10.50 9.36 -9.01
N LEU A 72 10.16 8.21 -9.58
CA LEU A 72 9.28 8.14 -10.75
C LEU A 72 7.81 8.19 -10.34
N PRO A 73 6.95 8.95 -11.06
CA PRO A 73 5.51 8.89 -10.83
C PRO A 73 4.98 7.47 -11.08
N LEU A 74 4.24 6.92 -10.12
CA LEU A 74 3.71 5.55 -10.22
C LEU A 74 2.86 5.34 -11.47
N ILE A 75 2.04 6.32 -11.83
CA ILE A 75 1.22 6.25 -13.04
C ILE A 75 2.07 6.10 -14.32
N PHE A 76 3.22 6.76 -14.37
CA PHE A 76 4.16 6.62 -15.48
C PHE A 76 4.73 5.19 -15.56
N ILE A 77 5.10 4.63 -14.42
CA ILE A 77 5.59 3.23 -14.33
C ILE A 77 4.53 2.26 -14.87
N LEU A 78 3.29 2.41 -14.41
CA LEU A 78 2.17 1.54 -14.81
C LEU A 78 1.90 1.62 -16.31
N LEU A 79 1.85 2.83 -16.89
CA LEU A 79 1.63 3.04 -18.32
C LEU A 79 2.79 2.47 -19.13
N TYR A 80 4.03 2.79 -18.76
CA TYR A 80 5.22 2.31 -19.45
C TYR A 80 5.28 0.79 -19.49
N LEU A 81 5.07 0.12 -18.35
CA LEU A 81 5.08 -1.34 -18.27
C LEU A 81 3.92 -1.97 -19.06
N SER A 82 2.74 -1.34 -19.00
CA SER A 82 1.59 -1.83 -19.78
C SER A 82 1.85 -1.83 -21.28
N LEU A 83 2.63 -0.86 -21.77
CA LEU A 83 3.00 -0.75 -23.19
C LEU A 83 4.22 -1.62 -23.52
N SER A 84 5.19 -1.74 -22.60
CA SER A 84 6.48 -2.38 -22.84
C SER A 84 6.47 -3.89 -22.67
N ILE A 85 5.59 -4.44 -21.81
CA ILE A 85 5.51 -5.89 -21.59
C ILE A 85 4.99 -6.56 -22.87
N PRO A 86 5.73 -7.52 -23.44
CA PRO A 86 5.34 -8.23 -24.67
C PRO A 86 3.97 -8.91 -24.54
N GLY A 87 3.21 -8.96 -25.62
CA GLY A 87 1.91 -9.64 -25.68
C GLY A 87 2.00 -11.11 -25.26
N SER A 88 3.06 -11.81 -25.72
CA SER A 88 3.30 -13.22 -25.38
C SER A 88 3.44 -13.46 -23.87
N TRP A 89 4.02 -12.52 -23.12
CA TRP A 89 4.12 -12.64 -21.66
C TRP A 89 2.76 -12.42 -20.97
N LYS A 90 1.94 -11.51 -21.51
CA LYS A 90 0.58 -11.27 -21.03
C LYS A 90 -0.31 -12.49 -21.27
N GLU A 91 -0.18 -13.11 -22.44
CA GLU A 91 -0.89 -14.35 -22.80
C GLU A 91 -0.43 -15.52 -21.91
N SER A 92 0.88 -15.73 -21.79
CA SER A 92 1.43 -16.78 -20.90
C SER A 92 0.99 -16.59 -19.44
N TYR A 93 0.90 -15.35 -18.96
CA TYR A 93 0.33 -15.07 -17.64
C TYR A 93 -1.15 -15.47 -17.58
N GLN A 94 -1.98 -15.07 -18.55
CA GLN A 94 -3.40 -15.43 -18.60
C GLN A 94 -3.62 -16.94 -18.56
N ASP A 95 -2.86 -17.69 -19.33
CA ASP A 95 -2.93 -19.15 -19.39
C ASP A 95 -2.51 -19.81 -18.07
N SER A 96 -1.69 -19.14 -17.28
CA SER A 96 -1.21 -19.65 -15.98
C SER A 96 -2.14 -19.36 -14.82
N VAL A 97 -3.05 -18.37 -14.96
CA VAL A 97 -3.99 -17.99 -13.88
C VAL A 97 -5.15 -18.99 -13.82
N PRO A 98 -5.41 -19.62 -12.66
CA PRO A 98 -6.52 -20.54 -12.52
C PRO A 98 -7.87 -19.86 -12.73
N SER A 99 -8.82 -20.57 -13.33
CA SER A 99 -10.17 -20.08 -13.65
C SER A 99 -11.01 -19.70 -12.43
N TRP A 100 -10.65 -20.17 -11.24
CA TRP A 100 -11.31 -19.81 -9.98
C TRP A 100 -10.87 -18.45 -9.43
N PHE A 101 -9.80 -17.86 -10.01
CA PHE A 101 -9.33 -16.52 -9.62
C PHE A 101 -10.25 -15.44 -10.22
N PRO A 102 -10.40 -14.27 -9.59
CA PRO A 102 -11.24 -13.18 -10.11
C PRO A 102 -10.91 -12.83 -11.57
N GLU A 103 -11.93 -12.52 -12.38
CA GLU A 103 -11.77 -12.20 -13.81
C GLU A 103 -10.75 -11.07 -14.07
N ALA A 104 -10.65 -10.10 -13.15
CA ALA A 104 -9.69 -9.03 -13.25
C ALA A 104 -8.24 -9.56 -13.36
N PHE A 105 -7.93 -10.64 -12.64
CA PHE A 105 -6.60 -11.28 -12.66
C PHE A 105 -6.38 -12.16 -13.89
N GLN A 106 -7.43 -12.57 -14.56
CA GLN A 106 -7.35 -13.31 -15.83
C GLN A 106 -7.02 -12.39 -17.02
N ASN A 107 -6.97 -11.06 -16.79
CA ASN A 107 -6.55 -10.09 -17.81
C ASN A 107 -5.03 -9.92 -17.77
N GLY A 108 -4.34 -10.23 -18.88
CA GLY A 108 -2.87 -10.12 -18.98
C GLY A 108 -2.31 -8.71 -18.69
N ARG A 109 -3.13 -7.65 -18.75
CA ARG A 109 -2.71 -6.30 -18.37
C ARG A 109 -2.42 -6.16 -16.87
N ILE A 110 -3.00 -7.03 -16.04
CA ILE A 110 -2.75 -6.99 -14.59
C ILE A 110 -1.30 -7.34 -14.26
N LEU A 111 -0.60 -8.07 -15.13
CA LEU A 111 0.83 -8.33 -14.99
C LEU A 111 1.62 -7.02 -14.88
N ALA A 112 1.31 -6.04 -15.74
CA ALA A 112 1.94 -4.72 -15.68
C ALA A 112 1.63 -3.99 -14.35
N ALA A 113 0.40 -4.14 -13.84
CA ALA A 113 0.00 -3.57 -12.56
C ALA A 113 0.78 -4.22 -11.40
N ILE A 114 0.84 -5.56 -11.34
CA ILE A 114 1.57 -6.29 -10.29
C ILE A 114 3.04 -5.91 -10.31
N VAL A 115 3.69 -5.94 -11.48
CA VAL A 115 5.11 -5.60 -11.62
C VAL A 115 5.36 -4.15 -11.25
N GLY A 116 4.56 -3.20 -11.76
CA GLY A 116 4.74 -1.78 -11.53
C GLY A 116 4.55 -1.39 -10.06
N LEU A 117 3.47 -1.87 -9.43
CA LEU A 117 3.23 -1.67 -8.00
C LEU A 117 4.34 -2.29 -7.16
N THR A 118 4.83 -3.48 -7.54
CA THR A 118 5.92 -4.16 -6.83
C THR A 118 7.23 -3.39 -6.95
N LEU A 119 7.60 -2.93 -8.14
CA LEU A 119 8.84 -2.17 -8.36
C LEU A 119 8.85 -0.89 -7.52
N TYR A 120 7.79 -0.10 -7.59
CA TYR A 120 7.66 1.13 -6.82
C TYR A 120 7.67 0.86 -5.32
N ASN A 121 6.77 -0.01 -4.85
CA ASN A 121 6.63 -0.26 -3.42
C ASN A 121 7.82 -1.02 -2.81
N SER A 122 8.52 -1.88 -3.56
CA SER A 122 9.73 -2.52 -3.07
C SER A 122 10.84 -1.52 -2.74
N ALA A 123 10.95 -0.46 -3.52
CA ALA A 123 11.90 0.62 -3.26
C ALA A 123 11.52 1.42 -1.99
N VAL A 124 10.22 1.70 -1.79
CA VAL A 124 9.72 2.34 -0.56
C VAL A 124 9.93 1.44 0.66
N ILE A 125 9.56 0.17 0.56
CA ILE A 125 9.73 -0.83 1.62
C ILE A 125 11.21 -1.03 1.95
N ALA A 126 12.10 -1.00 0.98
CA ALA A 126 13.54 -1.11 1.21
C ALA A 126 14.06 0.01 2.13
N GLU A 127 13.60 1.25 1.96
CA GLU A 127 13.97 2.36 2.84
C GLU A 127 13.32 2.23 4.22
N ILE A 128 12.04 1.84 4.31
CA ILE A 128 11.39 1.55 5.58
C ILE A 128 12.17 0.48 6.37
N MET A 129 12.60 -0.59 5.70
CA MET A 129 13.41 -1.65 6.30
C MET A 129 14.79 -1.17 6.71
N ARG A 130 15.45 -0.38 5.86
CA ARG A 130 16.75 0.23 6.16
C ARG A 130 16.66 1.11 7.41
N ASP A 131 15.63 1.95 7.50
CA ASP A 131 15.42 2.83 8.64
C ASP A 131 15.11 2.04 9.92
N GLY A 132 14.31 0.97 9.82
CA GLY A 132 14.08 0.03 10.92
C GLY A 132 15.36 -0.64 11.44
N ILE A 133 16.26 -1.04 10.54
CA ILE A 133 17.57 -1.60 10.88
C ILE A 133 18.47 -0.55 11.53
N GLN A 134 18.50 0.66 10.98
CA GLN A 134 19.35 1.75 11.47
C GLN A 134 18.84 2.40 12.76
N SER A 135 17.55 2.25 13.08
CA SER A 135 16.97 2.74 14.34
C SER A 135 17.40 1.94 15.57
N LEU A 136 18.05 0.78 15.37
CA LEU A 136 18.59 0.02 16.47
C LEU A 136 19.81 0.70 17.05
N GLU A 137 19.94 0.66 18.38
CA GLU A 137 21.09 1.21 19.08
C GLU A 137 22.37 0.59 18.58
N ARG A 138 23.41 1.40 18.39
CA ARG A 138 24.74 0.96 17.96
C ARG A 138 25.30 -0.15 18.86
N GLY A 139 24.98 -0.10 20.15
CA GLY A 139 25.36 -1.08 21.15
C GLY A 139 24.98 -2.54 20.82
N GLN A 140 23.89 -2.77 20.09
CA GLN A 140 23.53 -4.14 19.67
C GLN A 140 24.55 -4.75 18.71
N GLY A 141 25.03 -3.95 17.75
CA GLY A 141 26.08 -4.38 16.83
C GLY A 141 27.44 -4.53 17.49
N GLU A 142 27.78 -3.62 18.41
CA GLU A 142 29.03 -3.64 19.19
C GLU A 142 29.09 -4.81 20.16
N ALA A 143 27.99 -5.09 20.86
CA ALA A 143 27.86 -6.25 21.74
C ALA A 143 28.01 -7.58 20.96
N ALA A 144 27.38 -7.68 19.79
CA ALA A 144 27.55 -8.84 18.92
C ALA A 144 28.98 -9.03 18.45
N ALA A 145 29.69 -7.94 18.13
CA ALA A 145 31.11 -7.97 17.74
C ALA A 145 31.99 -8.37 18.93
N ALA A 146 31.71 -7.87 20.13
CA ALA A 146 32.41 -8.25 21.36
C ALA A 146 32.29 -9.75 21.69
N LEU A 147 31.15 -10.37 21.33
CA LEU A 147 30.94 -11.82 21.42
C LEU A 147 31.55 -12.60 20.25
N GLY A 148 32.34 -11.95 19.39
CA GLY A 148 33.01 -12.60 18.26
C GLY A 148 32.11 -12.99 17.10
N LEU A 149 30.87 -12.47 17.05
CA LEU A 149 29.93 -12.77 15.96
C LEU A 149 30.36 -12.04 14.67
N PRO A 150 30.53 -12.76 13.55
CA PRO A 150 30.78 -12.12 12.27
C PRO A 150 29.56 -11.31 11.85
N TYR A 151 29.76 -10.20 11.10
CA TYR A 151 28.73 -9.26 10.65
C TYR A 151 27.44 -9.95 10.14
N TRP A 152 27.56 -11.00 9.33
CA TRP A 152 26.41 -11.68 8.76
C TRP A 152 25.57 -12.42 9.82
N LYS A 153 26.20 -13.05 10.80
CA LYS A 153 25.49 -13.70 11.91
C LYS A 153 24.83 -12.65 12.81
N SER A 154 25.53 -11.58 13.13
CA SER A 154 24.96 -10.45 13.89
C SER A 154 23.76 -9.85 13.17
N MET A 155 23.87 -9.60 11.86
CA MET A 155 22.76 -9.09 11.05
C MET A 155 21.57 -10.04 11.07
N ARG A 156 21.77 -11.32 10.81
CA ARG A 156 20.69 -12.32 10.66
C ARG A 156 20.01 -12.65 11.98
N LEU A 157 20.78 -12.79 13.07
CA LEU A 157 20.27 -13.34 14.34
C LEU A 157 19.84 -12.27 15.33
N ILE A 158 20.40 -11.07 15.26
CA ILE A 158 20.18 -10.01 16.24
C ILE A 158 19.51 -8.79 15.62
N ILE A 159 20.16 -8.18 14.62
CA ILE A 159 19.77 -6.87 14.09
C ILE A 159 18.49 -6.97 13.24
N LEU A 160 18.47 -7.89 12.28
CA LEU A 160 17.36 -8.00 11.32
C LEU A 160 16.03 -8.36 12.00
N PRO A 161 15.92 -9.34 12.93
CA PRO A 161 14.65 -9.64 13.58
C PRO A 161 14.11 -8.48 14.40
N GLN A 162 14.97 -7.72 15.06
CA GLN A 162 14.59 -6.54 15.82
C GLN A 162 14.18 -5.38 14.90
N GLY A 163 14.97 -5.11 13.86
CA GLY A 163 14.68 -4.07 12.86
C GLY A 163 13.35 -4.32 12.15
N LEU A 164 13.09 -5.57 11.72
CA LEU A 164 11.84 -5.94 11.06
C LEU A 164 10.62 -5.71 11.95
N ARG A 165 10.73 -6.01 13.24
CA ARG A 165 9.64 -5.72 14.19
C ARG A 165 9.35 -4.23 14.29
N ARG A 166 10.39 -3.37 14.32
CA ARG A 166 10.24 -1.92 14.42
C ARG A 166 9.56 -1.30 13.20
N MET A 167 9.70 -1.90 12.03
CA MET A 167 9.11 -1.38 10.80
C MET A 167 7.66 -1.80 10.56
N VAL A 168 7.10 -2.74 11.34
CA VAL A 168 5.74 -3.26 11.11
C VAL A 168 4.68 -2.15 11.00
N PRO A 169 4.61 -1.15 11.90
CA PRO A 169 3.63 -0.07 11.78
C PRO A 169 3.78 0.74 10.48
N ALA A 170 5.02 1.07 10.10
CA ALA A 170 5.30 1.79 8.86
C ALA A 170 4.91 0.96 7.61
N THR A 171 5.12 -0.36 7.66
CA THR A 171 4.70 -1.28 6.60
C THR A 171 3.18 -1.32 6.45
N VAL A 172 2.43 -1.35 7.57
CA VAL A 172 0.96 -1.29 7.51
C VAL A 172 0.49 0.07 6.96
N SER A 173 1.16 1.16 7.32
CA SER A 173 0.87 2.48 6.75
C SER A 173 1.14 2.51 5.24
N GLN A 174 2.21 1.84 4.77
CA GLN A 174 2.50 1.70 3.35
C GLN A 174 1.45 0.83 2.63
N LEU A 175 0.89 -0.20 3.30
CA LEU A 175 -0.22 -0.99 2.73
C LEU A 175 -1.46 -0.13 2.49
N ILE A 176 -1.77 0.80 3.40
CA ILE A 176 -2.87 1.77 3.22
C ILE A 176 -2.62 2.64 1.97
N THR A 177 -1.38 3.10 1.78
CA THR A 177 -1.00 3.88 0.59
C THR A 177 -1.10 3.04 -0.67
N LEU A 178 -0.53 1.84 -0.66
CA LEU A 178 -0.58 0.90 -1.78
C LEU A 178 -2.02 0.55 -2.17
N ASN A 179 -2.91 0.34 -1.19
CA ASN A 179 -4.32 0.07 -1.48
C ASN A 179 -4.99 1.25 -2.21
N LYS A 180 -4.64 2.49 -1.91
CA LYS A 180 -5.10 3.66 -2.66
C LYS A 180 -4.48 3.71 -4.06
N ASP A 181 -3.20 3.39 -4.18
CA ASP A 181 -2.47 3.38 -5.45
C ASP A 181 -3.02 2.36 -6.45
N THR A 182 -3.65 1.26 -5.97
CA THR A 182 -4.30 0.30 -6.86
C THR A 182 -5.43 0.90 -7.69
N THR A 183 -6.03 2.02 -7.28
CA THR A 183 -7.05 2.71 -8.11
C THR A 183 -6.49 3.28 -9.42
N LEU A 184 -5.18 3.54 -9.49
CA LEU A 184 -4.53 4.02 -10.71
C LEU A 184 -4.57 3.00 -11.85
N ILE A 185 -4.75 1.70 -11.53
CA ILE A 185 -4.83 0.66 -12.55
C ILE A 185 -6.10 0.74 -13.42
N SER A 186 -7.10 1.52 -13.01
CA SER A 186 -8.27 1.81 -13.83
C SER A 186 -7.90 2.38 -15.20
N ILE A 187 -6.75 3.07 -15.30
CA ILE A 187 -6.24 3.60 -16.57
C ILE A 187 -5.80 2.50 -17.52
N LEU A 188 -5.44 1.33 -17.01
CA LEU A 188 -5.08 0.14 -17.79
C LEU A 188 -6.32 -0.66 -18.23
N SER A 189 -7.51 -0.12 -18.00
CA SER A 189 -8.81 -0.77 -18.26
C SER A 189 -9.00 -2.09 -17.51
N ILE A 190 -8.35 -2.25 -16.36
CA ILE A 190 -8.56 -3.36 -15.43
C ILE A 190 -9.83 -3.08 -14.63
N GLN A 191 -10.66 -4.12 -14.44
CA GLN A 191 -11.92 -4.02 -13.73
C GLN A 191 -11.70 -4.05 -12.22
N GLU A 192 -11.58 -2.86 -11.64
CA GLU A 192 -11.50 -2.60 -10.22
C GLU A 192 -12.56 -1.54 -9.84
N VAL A 193 -12.63 -1.13 -8.60
CA VAL A 193 -13.76 -0.30 -8.10
C VAL A 193 -13.94 1.03 -8.84
N MET A 194 -12.85 1.72 -9.22
CA MET A 194 -12.96 2.98 -9.98
C MET A 194 -13.49 2.73 -11.40
N ARG A 195 -13.08 1.62 -12.02
CA ARG A 195 -13.59 1.19 -13.32
C ARG A 195 -15.05 0.77 -13.22
N HIS A 196 -15.42 0.02 -12.19
CA HIS A 196 -16.81 -0.35 -11.90
C HIS A 196 -17.67 0.90 -11.67
N GLY A 197 -17.20 1.87 -10.93
CA GLY A 197 -17.89 3.14 -10.74
C GLY A 197 -18.14 3.90 -12.05
N ARG A 198 -17.15 3.93 -12.94
CA ARG A 198 -17.32 4.54 -14.27
C ARG A 198 -18.32 3.78 -15.13
N ILE A 199 -18.32 2.46 -15.10
CA ILE A 199 -19.28 1.62 -15.83
C ILE A 199 -20.70 1.93 -15.34
N LEU A 200 -20.92 1.95 -14.03
CA LEU A 200 -22.23 2.30 -13.45
C LEU A 200 -22.66 3.72 -13.84
N GLY A 201 -21.79 4.71 -13.69
CA GLY A 201 -22.09 6.10 -14.01
C GLY A 201 -22.26 6.39 -15.52
N SER A 202 -21.84 5.45 -16.39
CA SER A 202 -22.06 5.53 -17.84
C SER A 202 -23.36 4.83 -18.28
N CYS A 203 -24.08 4.21 -17.33
CA CYS A 203 -25.33 3.51 -17.62
C CYS A 203 -26.45 4.50 -17.89
N LEU A 204 -27.10 4.37 -19.05
CA LEU A 204 -28.21 5.24 -19.42
C LEU A 204 -29.52 4.76 -18.75
N PRO A 205 -30.44 5.70 -18.40
CA PRO A 205 -31.66 5.34 -17.69
C PRO A 205 -32.52 4.26 -18.38
N PHE A 206 -32.55 4.26 -19.72
CA PHE A 206 -33.29 3.24 -20.48
C PHE A 206 -32.64 1.85 -20.45
N THR A 207 -31.38 1.75 -20.04
CA THR A 207 -30.66 0.47 -19.94
C THR A 207 -30.66 -0.06 -18.50
N CYS A 208 -30.48 0.85 -17.52
CA CYS A 208 -30.39 0.51 -16.09
C CYS A 208 -31.70 0.73 -15.32
N GLY A 209 -32.70 1.29 -15.95
CA GLY A 209 -34.02 1.60 -15.34
C GLY A 209 -34.00 2.83 -14.42
N VAL A 210 -32.81 3.33 -14.04
CA VAL A 210 -32.64 4.51 -13.19
C VAL A 210 -31.48 5.37 -13.68
N GLU A 211 -31.51 6.64 -13.35
CA GLU A 211 -30.38 7.53 -13.54
C GLU A 211 -29.30 7.21 -12.50
N VAL A 212 -28.06 6.96 -12.95
CA VAL A 212 -26.91 6.69 -12.07
C VAL A 212 -25.98 7.90 -12.09
N PRO A 213 -26.10 8.83 -11.13
CA PRO A 213 -25.30 10.04 -11.12
C PRO A 213 -23.85 9.73 -10.72
N LEU A 214 -22.90 10.06 -11.58
CA LEU A 214 -21.48 9.76 -11.43
C LEU A 214 -20.90 10.31 -10.12
N LEU A 215 -21.34 11.47 -9.67
CA LEU A 215 -20.90 12.10 -8.43
C LEU A 215 -21.23 11.23 -7.21
N GLN A 216 -22.47 10.75 -7.11
CA GLN A 216 -22.91 9.88 -6.01
C GLN A 216 -22.17 8.55 -6.03
N VAL A 217 -21.93 7.97 -7.21
CA VAL A 217 -21.12 6.74 -7.34
C VAL A 217 -19.73 6.94 -6.74
N PHE A 218 -19.04 8.02 -7.10
CA PHE A 218 -17.70 8.26 -6.56
C PHE A 218 -17.69 8.68 -5.09
N LEU A 219 -18.78 9.28 -4.57
CA LEU A 219 -18.93 9.46 -3.13
C LEU A 219 -19.01 8.11 -2.39
N VAL A 220 -19.79 7.15 -2.93
CA VAL A 220 -19.83 5.78 -2.35
C VAL A 220 -18.49 5.10 -2.41
N VAL A 221 -17.82 5.13 -3.56
CA VAL A 221 -16.47 4.57 -3.72
C VAL A 221 -15.48 5.22 -2.74
N GLY A 222 -15.51 6.54 -2.61
CA GLY A 222 -14.70 7.28 -1.65
C GLY A 222 -14.98 6.86 -0.20
N ALA A 223 -16.26 6.69 0.17
CA ALA A 223 -16.66 6.21 1.49
C ALA A 223 -16.17 4.77 1.75
N MET A 224 -16.25 3.88 0.75
CA MET A 224 -15.73 2.50 0.85
C MET A 224 -14.22 2.49 1.14
N PHE A 225 -13.42 3.30 0.40
CA PHE A 225 -11.99 3.44 0.68
C PHE A 225 -11.71 4.08 2.03
N ALA A 226 -12.48 5.09 2.42
CA ALA A 226 -12.32 5.74 3.72
C ALA A 226 -12.55 4.76 4.87
N LEU A 227 -13.61 3.96 4.81
CA LEU A 227 -13.92 2.95 5.82
C LEU A 227 -12.85 1.85 5.89
N LEU A 228 -12.43 1.32 4.74
CA LEU A 228 -11.39 0.30 4.67
C LEU A 228 -10.06 0.81 5.24
N ASN A 229 -9.61 1.97 4.76
CA ASN A 229 -8.34 2.55 5.18
C ASN A 229 -8.38 3.05 6.64
N TYR A 230 -9.54 3.48 7.14
CA TYR A 230 -9.72 3.78 8.55
C TYR A 230 -9.52 2.54 9.43
N GLY A 231 -10.09 1.39 9.03
CA GLY A 231 -9.87 0.11 9.73
C GLY A 231 -8.39 -0.28 9.76
N LEU A 232 -7.70 -0.20 8.62
CA LEU A 232 -6.26 -0.47 8.52
C LEU A 232 -5.43 0.53 9.34
N SER A 233 -5.80 1.81 9.36
CA SER A 233 -5.13 2.83 10.16
C SER A 233 -5.26 2.58 11.66
N ARG A 234 -6.44 2.13 12.12
CA ARG A 234 -6.63 1.72 13.51
C ARG A 234 -5.77 0.51 13.88
N LEU A 235 -5.64 -0.45 12.95
CA LEU A 235 -4.74 -1.60 13.14
C LEU A 235 -3.28 -1.15 13.25
N SER A 236 -2.81 -0.31 12.32
CA SER A 236 -1.45 0.26 12.35
C SER A 236 -1.15 0.93 13.69
N LYS A 237 -2.06 1.78 14.16
CA LYS A 237 -1.90 2.49 15.43
C LYS A 237 -1.83 1.56 16.65
N ARG A 238 -2.64 0.49 16.66
CA ARG A 238 -2.58 -0.53 17.73
C ARG A 238 -1.24 -1.28 17.74
N LEU A 239 -0.73 -1.62 16.55
CA LEU A 239 0.57 -2.28 16.41
C LEU A 239 1.72 -1.37 16.85
N GLU A 240 1.64 -0.07 16.55
CA GLU A 240 2.62 0.92 17.00
C GLU A 240 2.65 1.04 18.53
N ILE A 241 1.49 1.18 19.18
CA ILE A 241 1.39 1.27 20.65
C ILE A 241 1.97 0.02 21.29
N LYS A 242 1.54 -1.17 20.84
CA LYS A 242 2.04 -2.45 21.38
C LYS A 242 3.56 -2.59 21.22
N GLN A 243 4.10 -2.09 20.11
CA GLN A 243 5.55 -2.13 19.86
C GLN A 243 6.30 -1.19 20.84
N ARG A 244 5.81 0.01 21.07
CA ARG A 244 6.41 0.98 22.01
C ARG A 244 6.44 0.42 23.45
N GLU A 245 5.34 -0.18 23.90
CA GLU A 245 5.24 -0.85 25.20
C GLU A 245 6.29 -1.96 25.34
N THR A 246 6.51 -2.76 24.29
CA THR A 246 7.48 -3.88 24.32
C THR A 246 8.93 -3.39 24.30
N THR A 247 9.20 -2.16 23.82
CA THR A 247 10.55 -1.62 23.71
C THR A 247 10.97 -0.80 24.95
N GLY A 248 10.11 -0.66 25.96
CA GLY A 248 10.39 0.06 27.20
C GLY A 248 10.59 1.58 27.02
N ILE A 249 10.24 2.13 25.87
CA ILE A 249 10.22 3.57 25.64
C ILE A 249 8.94 4.07 26.31
N GLU A 250 9.08 4.67 27.51
CA GLU A 250 7.98 5.43 28.11
C GLU A 250 7.42 6.37 27.05
N VAL A 251 6.14 6.19 26.75
CA VAL A 251 5.40 7.17 25.95
C VAL A 251 5.28 8.38 26.85
N GLU A 252 6.23 9.29 26.77
CA GLU A 252 5.97 10.67 27.18
C GLU A 252 4.69 11.05 26.43
N LYS A 253 3.58 11.10 27.17
CA LYS A 253 2.33 11.62 26.62
C LYS A 253 2.74 12.99 26.10
N VAL A 254 2.82 13.13 24.79
CA VAL A 254 2.78 14.46 24.17
C VAL A 254 1.40 14.97 24.56
N THR A 255 1.32 15.49 25.74
CA THR A 255 0.23 16.31 26.26
C THR A 255 0.15 17.43 25.24
N GLY A 256 -0.94 17.41 24.50
CA GLY A 256 -1.12 18.28 23.35
C GLY A 256 -1.05 19.75 23.76
N LEU A 257 -1.10 20.59 22.77
CA LEU A 257 -1.21 22.06 22.86
C LEU A 257 -2.14 22.58 23.98
N GLU A 258 -3.06 21.75 24.48
CA GLU A 258 -3.95 22.03 25.60
C GLU A 258 -3.24 22.24 26.96
N ASP A 259 -2.13 21.55 27.20
CA ASP A 259 -1.37 21.74 28.46
C ASP A 259 -0.40 22.92 28.36
N GLN A 260 0.09 23.24 27.19
CA GLN A 260 0.87 24.49 27.00
C GLN A 260 -0.01 25.72 27.14
N VAL A 261 -1.25 25.66 26.69
CA VAL A 261 -2.24 26.77 26.86
C VAL A 261 -2.64 26.92 28.32
N ARG A 262 -2.76 25.83 29.12
CA ARG A 262 -3.02 25.92 30.56
C ARG A 262 -1.89 26.57 31.33
N LEU A 263 -0.64 26.24 31.02
CA LEU A 263 0.52 26.83 31.69
C LEU A 263 0.65 28.34 31.40
N GLU A 264 0.25 28.81 30.22
CA GLU A 264 0.23 30.23 29.88
C GLU A 264 -0.92 31.03 30.54
N THR A 265 -2.02 30.37 30.88
CA THR A 265 -3.17 31.00 31.55
C THR A 265 -2.99 31.12 33.06
N ASP A 266 -2.24 30.19 33.69
CA ASP A 266 -2.01 30.21 35.14
C ASP A 266 -0.84 31.12 35.56
N THR A 267 -0.10 31.71 34.59
CA THR A 267 1.00 32.65 34.82
C THR A 267 0.63 34.11 34.61
N LYS A 268 -0.66 34.44 34.43
CA LYS A 268 -1.20 35.82 34.42
C LYS A 268 -2.16 35.99 35.58
#